data_cd3b95e62e2e2a1aea8b1ad362dd26d9
#
_entry.id   cd3b95e62e2e2a1aea8b1ad362dd26d9
#
_cell.length_a   1.000
_cell.length_b   1.000
_cell.length_c   1.000
_cell.angle_alpha   90.00
_cell.angle_beta   90.00
_cell.angle_gamma   90.00
#
_symmetry.space_group_name_H-M   'P 1'
#
loop_
_entity.id
_entity.type
_entity.pdbx_description
1 polymer ?
#
loop_
_entity_poly.entity_id
_entity_poly.type
_entity_poly.pdbx_seq_one_letter_code
_entity_poly.pdbx_strand_id
1 'polypeptide(L)'
;SADPACNPYLEMALCLMAGLDGIEKGMTPPPSTDSNIYHMTEEERKAAGIEMLPGSLEEAVAAFEGDAFIMEALGDHVYTKYLEAKKSEWEDYRTKVSQWELENYLIKY
;
A
#
# COMPACT_ATOMS: atom_id res chain seq x y z
N SER A 1 -2.41 7.52 8.34
CA SER A 1 -3.23 6.68 9.23
C SER A 1 -3.59 5.37 8.54
N ALA A 2 -3.78 4.32 9.32
CA ALA A 2 -4.15 3.01 8.82
C ALA A 2 -5.54 3.02 8.15
N ASP A 3 -5.70 2.21 7.10
CA ASP A 3 -6.99 1.99 6.47
C ASP A 3 -7.90 1.17 7.41
N PRO A 4 -9.19 1.52 7.59
CA PRO A 4 -10.11 0.75 8.42
C PRO A 4 -10.30 -0.71 7.99
N ALA A 5 -10.03 -1.02 6.73
CA ALA A 5 -10.10 -2.39 6.18
C ALA A 5 -8.82 -3.20 6.39
N CYS A 6 -7.76 -2.62 6.95
CA CYS A 6 -6.52 -3.33 7.22
C CYS A 6 -6.69 -4.43 8.28
N ASN A 7 -5.81 -5.43 8.24
CA ASN A 7 -5.68 -6.37 9.35
C ASN A 7 -4.82 -5.71 10.45
N PRO A 8 -5.41 -5.31 11.60
CA PRO A 8 -4.70 -4.54 12.60
C PRO A 8 -3.54 -5.33 13.26
N TYR A 9 -3.64 -6.63 13.33
CA TYR A 9 -2.57 -7.47 13.88
C TYR A 9 -1.32 -7.45 12.99
N LEU A 10 -1.51 -7.63 11.68
CA LEU A 10 -0.41 -7.60 10.71
C LEU A 10 0.19 -6.21 10.58
N GLU A 11 -0.64 -5.17 10.52
CA GLU A 11 -0.18 -3.80 10.39
C GLU A 11 0.64 -3.36 11.60
N MET A 12 0.15 -3.59 12.81
CA MET A 12 0.87 -3.24 14.04
C MET A 12 2.19 -3.99 14.15
N ALA A 13 2.19 -5.28 13.82
CA ALA A 13 3.41 -6.09 13.83
C ALA A 13 4.45 -5.57 12.83
N LEU A 14 4.05 -5.27 11.59
CA LEU A 14 4.94 -4.75 10.55
C LEU A 14 5.48 -3.36 10.89
N CYS A 15 4.65 -2.46 11.42
CA CYS A 15 5.07 -1.14 11.87
C CYS A 15 6.11 -1.24 12.99
N LEU A 16 5.89 -2.11 13.98
CA LEU A 16 6.85 -2.36 15.06
C LEU A 16 8.17 -2.91 14.53
N MET A 17 8.12 -3.92 13.67
CA MET A 17 9.31 -4.55 13.10
C MET A 17 10.08 -3.59 12.20
N ALA A 18 9.41 -2.78 11.41
CA ALA A 18 10.04 -1.74 10.58
C ALA A 18 10.75 -0.68 11.45
N GLY A 19 10.11 -0.26 12.53
CA GLY A 19 10.72 0.67 13.49
C GLY A 19 11.96 0.11 14.15
N LEU A 20 11.93 -1.14 14.59
CA LEU A 20 13.08 -1.83 15.17
C LEU A 20 14.22 -2.01 14.16
N ASP A 21 13.91 -2.39 12.93
CA ASP A 21 14.90 -2.48 11.84
C ASP A 21 15.60 -1.14 11.59
N GLY A 22 14.83 -0.05 11.59
CA GLY A 22 15.40 1.31 11.47
C GLY A 22 16.34 1.66 12.61
N ILE A 23 16.01 1.28 13.84
CA ILE A 23 16.88 1.50 15.02
C ILE A 23 18.16 0.66 14.92
N GLU A 24 18.04 -0.62 14.60
CA GLU A 24 19.19 -1.54 14.47
C GLU A 24 20.15 -1.08 13.37
N LYS A 25 19.65 -0.57 12.26
CA LYS A 25 20.44 -0.05 11.15
C LYS A 25 20.94 1.38 11.35
N GLY A 26 20.54 2.03 12.45
CA GLY A 26 20.91 3.43 12.71
C GLY A 26 20.37 4.40 11.66
N MET A 27 19.21 4.13 11.07
CA MET A 27 18.61 4.95 10.03
C MET A 27 18.14 6.29 10.60
N THR A 28 18.38 7.35 9.84
CA THR A 28 17.87 8.68 10.17
C THR A 28 16.60 8.94 9.34
N PRO A 29 15.48 9.35 9.99
CA PRO A 29 14.28 9.73 9.26
C PRO A 29 14.55 10.88 8.30
N PRO A 30 13.82 10.97 7.19
CA PRO A 30 13.88 12.15 6.31
C PRO A 30 13.43 13.41 7.06
N PRO A 31 13.83 14.61 6.61
CA PRO A 31 13.37 15.86 7.22
C PRO A 31 11.84 15.98 7.15
N SER A 32 11.27 16.71 8.10
CA SER A 32 9.83 16.97 8.12
C SER A 32 9.38 17.74 6.88
N THR A 33 8.18 17.45 6.40
CA THR A 33 7.53 18.21 5.34
C THR A 33 6.43 19.05 5.95
N ASP A 34 6.67 20.37 6.05
CA ASP A 34 5.77 21.31 6.71
C ASP A 34 4.77 21.98 5.74
N SER A 35 4.80 21.59 4.46
CA SER A 35 3.87 22.06 3.43
C SER A 35 2.67 21.13 3.27
N ASN A 36 1.58 21.66 2.72
CA ASN A 36 0.41 20.85 2.41
C ASN A 36 0.68 19.97 1.19
N ILE A 37 1.04 18.70 1.43
CA ILE A 37 1.38 17.72 0.39
C ILE A 37 0.23 17.50 -0.61
N TYR A 38 -1.01 17.65 -0.16
CA TYR A 38 -2.20 17.49 -1.03
C TYR A 38 -2.23 18.49 -2.19
N HIS A 39 -1.70 19.69 -2.00
CA HIS A 39 -1.65 20.74 -3.04
C HIS A 39 -0.37 20.70 -3.88
N MET A 40 0.59 19.84 -3.54
CA MET A 40 1.82 19.71 -4.30
C MET A 40 1.58 18.99 -5.62
N THR A 41 2.23 19.47 -6.67
CA THR A 41 2.30 18.75 -7.96
C THR A 41 3.16 17.48 -7.82
N GLU A 42 3.06 16.60 -8.79
CA GLU A 42 3.90 15.39 -8.83
C GLU A 42 5.40 15.73 -8.90
N GLU A 43 5.74 16.77 -9.65
CA GLU A 43 7.12 17.25 -9.79
C GLU A 43 7.66 17.80 -8.47
N GLU A 44 6.86 18.57 -7.75
CA GLU A 44 7.22 19.11 -6.43
C GLU A 44 7.41 18.00 -5.40
N ARG A 45 6.54 16.97 -5.40
CA ARG A 45 6.68 15.80 -4.53
C ARG A 45 7.96 15.03 -4.82
N LYS A 46 8.27 14.77 -6.10
CA LYS A 46 9.51 14.09 -6.50
C LYS A 46 10.75 14.88 -6.11
N ALA A 47 10.73 16.21 -6.30
CA ALA A 47 11.83 17.09 -5.90
C ALA A 47 12.04 17.12 -4.39
N ALA A 48 10.97 16.99 -3.60
CA ALA A 48 11.03 16.89 -2.13
C ALA A 48 11.32 15.48 -1.60
N GLY A 49 11.48 14.48 -2.48
CA GLY A 49 11.71 13.09 -2.09
C GLY A 49 10.50 12.42 -1.43
N ILE A 50 9.29 12.91 -1.72
CA ILE A 50 8.04 12.37 -1.16
C ILE A 50 7.51 11.29 -2.09
N GLU A 51 7.51 10.05 -1.60
CA GLU A 51 6.92 8.92 -2.30
C GLU A 51 5.40 8.85 -2.08
N MET A 52 4.70 8.28 -3.04
CA MET A 52 3.27 8.04 -2.95
C MET A 52 2.99 6.58 -2.54
N LEU A 53 1.96 6.40 -1.75
CA LEU A 53 1.43 5.07 -1.50
C LEU A 53 0.80 4.50 -2.77
N PRO A 54 0.74 3.15 -2.91
CA PRO A 54 0.05 2.52 -4.03
C PRO A 54 -1.37 3.06 -4.22
N GLY A 55 -1.75 3.33 -5.47
CA GLY A 55 -3.05 3.89 -5.82
C GLY A 55 -4.16 2.84 -6.01
N SER A 56 -3.81 1.57 -6.05
CA SER A 56 -4.73 0.45 -6.22
C SER A 56 -4.32 -0.77 -5.40
N LEU A 57 -5.25 -1.71 -5.21
CA LEU A 57 -4.93 -2.98 -4.57
C LEU A 57 -3.89 -3.78 -5.37
N GLU A 58 -3.94 -3.73 -6.71
CA GLU A 58 -2.95 -4.37 -7.57
C GLU A 58 -1.52 -3.86 -7.31
N GLU A 59 -1.36 -2.54 -7.30
CA GLU A 59 -0.07 -1.90 -7.01
C GLU A 59 0.42 -2.21 -5.59
N ALA A 60 -0.49 -2.21 -4.61
CA ALA A 60 -0.17 -2.55 -3.24
C ALA A 60 0.28 -4.01 -3.10
N VAL A 61 -0.40 -4.94 -3.78
CA VAL A 61 -0.04 -6.36 -3.81
C VAL A 61 1.32 -6.56 -4.49
N ALA A 62 1.59 -5.86 -5.60
CA ALA A 62 2.88 -5.93 -6.27
C ALA A 62 4.03 -5.40 -5.40
N ALA A 63 3.81 -4.29 -4.69
CA ALA A 63 4.78 -3.75 -3.74
C ALA A 63 5.06 -4.70 -2.57
N PHE A 64 4.01 -5.31 -2.04
CA PHE A 64 4.11 -6.31 -0.97
C PHE A 64 4.88 -7.55 -1.42
N GLU A 65 4.60 -8.06 -2.62
CA GLU A 65 5.27 -9.23 -3.18
C GLU A 65 6.77 -8.98 -3.45
N GLY A 66 7.13 -7.76 -3.81
CA GLY A 66 8.52 -7.36 -4.07
C GLY A 66 9.35 -7.04 -2.83
N ASP A 67 8.75 -7.01 -1.64
CA ASP A 67 9.44 -6.58 -0.41
C ASP A 67 9.94 -7.78 0.42
N ALA A 68 11.25 -8.00 0.36
CA ALA A 68 11.90 -9.08 1.12
C ALA A 68 11.78 -8.91 2.64
N PHE A 69 11.74 -7.66 3.14
CA PHE A 69 11.56 -7.38 4.56
C PHE A 69 10.21 -7.85 5.07
N ILE A 70 9.14 -7.63 4.30
CA ILE A 70 7.78 -8.08 4.64
C ILE A 70 7.72 -9.61 4.72
N MET A 71 8.34 -10.30 3.76
CA MET A 71 8.40 -11.75 3.76
C MET A 71 9.13 -12.30 4.99
N GLU A 72 10.27 -11.72 5.34
CA GLU A 72 11.04 -12.10 6.53
C GLU A 72 10.27 -11.81 7.83
N ALA A 73 9.63 -10.65 7.91
CA ALA A 73 8.90 -10.20 9.09
C ALA A 73 7.66 -11.05 9.40
N LEU A 74 6.90 -11.42 8.38
CA LEU A 74 5.67 -12.22 8.53
C LEU A 74 5.94 -13.72 8.61
N GLY A 75 7.07 -14.18 8.07
CA GLY A 75 7.34 -15.59 7.84
C GLY A 75 6.60 -16.15 6.63
N ASP A 76 7.12 -17.22 6.08
CA ASP A 76 6.69 -17.81 4.80
C ASP A 76 5.19 -18.13 4.77
N HIS A 77 4.67 -18.75 5.82
CA HIS A 77 3.27 -19.15 5.85
C HIS A 77 2.29 -17.98 5.80
N VAL A 78 2.45 -16.99 6.68
CA VAL A 78 1.56 -15.82 6.75
C VAL A 78 1.70 -14.97 5.49
N TYR A 79 2.92 -14.73 5.05
CA TYR A 79 3.20 -13.99 3.82
C TYR A 79 2.50 -14.62 2.61
N THR A 80 2.70 -15.93 2.38
CA THR A 80 2.12 -16.63 1.23
C THR A 80 0.60 -16.61 1.28
N LYS A 81 0.00 -16.92 2.42
CA LYS A 81 -1.47 -16.94 2.56
C LYS A 81 -2.11 -15.59 2.39
N TYR A 82 -1.49 -14.55 2.94
CA TYR A 82 -1.98 -13.17 2.76
C TYR A 82 -1.88 -12.71 1.30
N LEU A 83 -0.74 -12.99 0.66
CA LEU A 83 -0.53 -12.65 -0.74
C LEU A 83 -1.53 -13.35 -1.67
N GLU A 84 -1.75 -14.66 -1.50
CA GLU A 84 -2.75 -15.44 -2.24
C GLU A 84 -4.15 -14.84 -2.08
N ALA A 85 -4.54 -14.53 -0.84
CA ALA A 85 -5.85 -13.95 -0.54
C ALA A 85 -6.04 -12.58 -1.22
N LYS A 86 -5.04 -11.70 -1.18
CA LYS A 86 -5.12 -10.37 -1.78
C LYS A 86 -5.06 -10.39 -3.31
N LYS A 87 -4.33 -11.30 -3.91
CA LYS A 87 -4.38 -11.55 -5.36
C LYS A 87 -5.77 -12.02 -5.80
N SER A 88 -6.38 -12.94 -5.07
CA SER A 88 -7.73 -13.41 -5.35
C SER A 88 -8.78 -12.30 -5.19
N GLU A 89 -8.64 -11.45 -4.16
CA GLU A 89 -9.52 -10.29 -3.94
C GLU A 89 -9.44 -9.28 -5.10
N TRP A 90 -8.24 -8.99 -5.59
CA TRP A 90 -8.06 -8.13 -6.75
C TRP A 90 -8.68 -8.73 -8.01
N GLU A 91 -8.46 -10.02 -8.29
CA GLU A 91 -9.06 -10.70 -9.44
C GLU A 91 -10.61 -10.69 -9.40
N ASP A 92 -11.20 -10.86 -8.24
CA ASP A 92 -12.66 -10.74 -8.10
C ASP A 92 -13.12 -9.29 -8.32
N TYR A 93 -12.46 -8.32 -7.67
CA TYR A 93 -12.83 -6.91 -7.77
C TYR A 93 -12.74 -6.36 -9.20
N ARG A 94 -11.62 -6.60 -9.90
CA ARG A 94 -11.39 -6.05 -11.24
C ARG A 94 -12.35 -6.53 -12.32
N THR A 95 -13.07 -7.62 -12.04
CA THR A 95 -14.09 -8.17 -12.96
C THR A 95 -15.50 -7.65 -12.67
N LYS A 96 -15.69 -6.89 -11.59
CA LYS A 96 -16.99 -6.32 -11.25
C LYS A 96 -17.27 -5.08 -12.07
N VAL A 97 -18.50 -4.99 -12.56
CA VAL A 97 -19.01 -3.78 -13.20
C VAL A 97 -19.55 -2.86 -12.12
N SER A 98 -19.01 -1.65 -12.05
CA SER A 98 -19.43 -0.67 -11.06
C SER A 98 -20.76 -0.01 -11.45
N GLN A 99 -21.50 0.52 -10.48
CA GLN A 99 -22.70 1.29 -10.71
C GLN A 99 -22.42 2.51 -11.61
N TRP A 100 -21.27 3.14 -11.44
CA TRP A 100 -20.83 4.26 -12.27
C TRP A 100 -20.69 3.86 -13.76
N GLU A 101 -20.13 2.68 -14.05
CA GLU A 101 -20.02 2.17 -15.42
C GLU A 101 -21.40 1.86 -16.03
N LEU A 102 -22.30 1.27 -15.24
CA LEU A 102 -23.68 1.03 -15.68
C LEU A 102 -24.38 2.35 -16.08
N GLU A 103 -24.27 3.37 -15.25
CA GLU A 103 -24.90 4.68 -15.49
C GLU A 103 -24.25 5.47 -16.63
N ASN A 104 -22.94 5.36 -16.82
CA ASN A 104 -22.22 6.14 -17.81
C ASN A 104 -22.05 5.45 -19.17
N TYR A 105 -22.01 4.13 -19.20
CA TYR A 105 -21.76 3.40 -20.43
C TYR A 105 -22.98 2.59 -20.91
N LEU A 106 -23.66 1.87 -20.04
CA LEU A 106 -24.78 1.02 -20.47
C LEU A 106 -26.00 1.81 -20.95
N ILE A 107 -26.31 2.93 -20.31
CA ILE A 107 -27.49 3.76 -20.64
C ILE A 107 -27.22 4.70 -21.81
N LYS A 108 -25.99 5.08 -22.06
CA LYS A 108 -25.61 6.05 -23.11
C LYS A 108 -25.35 5.42 -24.47
N TYR A 109 -25.14 4.14 -24.52
CA TYR A 109 -24.81 3.37 -25.72
C TYR A 109 -25.68 2.12 -25.85
#